data_631a5b7ce0e5d72188ddc910910afbd1
#
_entry.id   631a5b7ce0e5d72188ddc910910afbd1
#
_cell.length_a   1.000
_cell.length_b   1.000
_cell.length_c   1.000
_cell.angle_alpha   90.00
_cell.angle_beta   90.00
_cell.angle_gamma   90.00
#
_symmetry.space_group_name_H-M   'P 1'
#
loop_
_entity.id
_entity.type
_entity.pdbx_description
1 polymer ?
#
loop_
_entity_poly.entity_id
_entity_poly.type
_entity_poly.pdbx_seq_one_letter_code
_entity_poly.pdbx_strand_id
1 'polypeptide(L)'
;AHLNRSLREARQLLLDINRLGLPVATDYFDTITPQFVGDLVSWAAVAGKLAESDAHRELASGLSTPVGFHCPDTDHGFALVDEAVRAGTTERAFLSVSKQGVAGIVMTCGNGDCHSVLPSCSERHLSSRAQTAPTILDCGGPLPLREAQKVAEWIGQSKCLTPVFGVVLHSFLLSGKQKLSPGHQHVYGMSAGEACIDWSSTEELLNLFAQAVRERRSRGSKRARAD
;
A
#
# COMPACT_ATOMS: atom_id res chain seq x y z
N ALA A 1 -20.67 -1.15 22.62
CA ALA A 1 -20.34 0.24 23.01
C ALA A 1 -18.91 0.61 22.61
N HIS A 2 -17.91 -0.27 22.79
CA HIS A 2 -16.51 0.05 22.48
C HIS A 2 -16.23 0.20 20.98
N LEU A 3 -16.75 -0.68 20.12
CA LEU A 3 -16.51 -0.65 18.68
C LEU A 3 -16.96 0.69 18.04
N ASN A 4 -18.16 1.14 18.38
CA ASN A 4 -18.68 2.41 17.85
C ASN A 4 -17.86 3.63 18.31
N ARG A 5 -17.27 3.56 19.49
CA ARG A 5 -16.35 4.61 19.97
C ARG A 5 -15.05 4.58 19.17
N SER A 6 -14.44 3.42 19.01
CA SER A 6 -13.20 3.27 18.26
C SER A 6 -13.32 3.70 16.79
N LEU A 7 -14.44 3.39 16.13
CA LEU A 7 -14.70 3.86 14.76
C LEU A 7 -14.83 5.39 14.68
N ARG A 8 -15.45 6.04 15.67
CA ARG A 8 -15.55 7.50 15.71
C ARG A 8 -14.20 8.16 15.96
N GLU A 9 -13.41 7.60 16.87
CA GLU A 9 -12.07 8.10 17.18
C GLU A 9 -11.14 7.93 15.95
N ALA A 10 -11.17 6.77 15.28
CA ALA A 10 -10.42 6.55 14.05
C ALA A 10 -10.84 7.53 12.96
N ARG A 11 -12.14 7.71 12.72
CA ARG A 11 -12.65 8.66 11.74
C ARG A 11 -12.25 10.11 12.08
N GLN A 12 -12.29 10.49 13.37
CA GLN A 12 -11.85 11.82 13.79
C GLN A 12 -10.35 12.02 13.51
N LEU A 13 -9.51 11.02 13.83
CA LEU A 13 -8.08 11.07 13.55
C LEU A 13 -7.79 11.24 12.05
N LEU A 14 -8.47 10.46 11.19
CA LEU A 14 -8.33 10.59 9.74
C LEU A 14 -8.73 11.99 9.25
N LEU A 15 -9.81 12.54 9.79
CA LEU A 15 -10.26 13.89 9.45
C LEU A 15 -9.25 14.95 9.88
N ASP A 16 -8.68 14.82 11.07
CA ASP A 16 -7.71 15.79 11.59
C ASP A 16 -6.40 15.75 10.78
N ILE A 17 -5.94 14.57 10.35
CA ILE A 17 -4.77 14.42 9.47
C ILE A 17 -5.06 15.06 8.10
N ASN A 18 -6.24 14.79 7.50
CA ASN A 18 -6.63 15.41 6.24
C ASN A 18 -6.68 16.94 6.33
N ARG A 19 -7.12 17.51 7.48
CA ARG A 19 -7.11 18.97 7.71
C ARG A 19 -5.72 19.58 7.73
N LEU A 20 -4.69 18.79 8.03
CA LEU A 20 -3.29 19.20 7.92
C LEU A 20 -2.79 19.19 6.46
N GLY A 21 -3.62 18.76 5.50
CA GLY A 21 -3.25 18.64 4.09
C GLY A 21 -2.45 17.37 3.77
N LEU A 22 -2.45 16.37 4.66
CA LEU A 22 -1.76 15.11 4.46
C LEU A 22 -2.73 14.04 3.95
N PRO A 23 -2.41 13.35 2.83
CA PRO A 23 -3.16 12.19 2.38
C PRO A 23 -3.05 11.05 3.40
N VAL A 24 -4.12 10.30 3.59
CA VAL A 24 -4.17 9.17 4.51
C VAL A 24 -4.30 7.87 3.74
N ALA A 25 -3.54 6.87 4.17
CA ALA A 25 -3.66 5.50 3.70
C ALA A 25 -4.11 4.57 4.83
N THR A 26 -4.77 3.47 4.49
CA THR A 26 -5.16 2.44 5.45
C THR A 26 -5.27 1.07 4.81
N ASP A 27 -5.01 0.02 5.60
CA ASP A 27 -5.33 -1.36 5.24
C ASP A 27 -6.79 -1.66 5.56
N TYR A 28 -7.47 -2.31 4.62
CA TYR A 28 -8.81 -2.83 4.84
C TYR A 28 -8.77 -4.32 5.18
N PHE A 29 -9.02 -4.62 6.44
CA PHE A 29 -9.09 -6.00 6.96
C PHE A 29 -10.52 -6.58 6.93
N ASP A 30 -11.50 -5.73 6.69
CA ASP A 30 -12.92 -6.09 6.60
C ASP A 30 -13.63 -5.23 5.56
N THR A 31 -14.83 -5.64 5.16
CA THR A 31 -15.62 -4.95 4.12
C THR A 31 -16.62 -3.92 4.70
N ILE A 32 -16.66 -3.74 6.02
CA ILE A 32 -17.60 -2.85 6.70
C ILE A 32 -16.94 -1.51 7.04
N THR A 33 -15.74 -1.54 7.62
CA THR A 33 -14.97 -0.34 8.00
C THR A 33 -14.84 0.67 6.85
N PRO A 34 -14.58 0.28 5.59
CA PRO A 34 -14.52 1.20 4.46
C PRO A 34 -15.77 2.05 4.26
N GLN A 35 -16.95 1.54 4.61
CA GLN A 35 -18.21 2.29 4.52
C GLN A 35 -18.25 3.50 5.48
N PHE A 36 -17.43 3.49 6.54
CA PHE A 36 -17.39 4.54 7.55
C PHE A 36 -16.22 5.50 7.40
N VAL A 37 -15.14 5.10 6.73
CA VAL A 37 -13.90 5.89 6.65
C VAL A 37 -13.42 6.13 5.21
N GLY A 38 -13.99 5.46 4.22
CA GLY A 38 -13.49 5.49 2.83
C GLY A 38 -13.47 6.89 2.21
N ASP A 39 -14.37 7.78 2.62
CA ASP A 39 -14.41 9.19 2.19
C ASP A 39 -13.23 10.04 2.72
N LEU A 40 -12.47 9.53 3.68
CA LEU A 40 -11.29 10.20 4.28
C LEU A 40 -9.96 9.54 3.88
N VAL A 41 -10.01 8.45 3.11
CA VAL A 41 -8.85 7.65 2.71
C VAL A 41 -8.45 7.98 1.28
N SER A 42 -7.19 8.34 1.06
CA SER A 42 -6.64 8.66 -0.25
C SER A 42 -6.04 7.47 -0.97
N TRP A 43 -5.63 6.45 -0.25
CA TRP A 43 -5.12 5.18 -0.76
C TRP A 43 -5.48 4.04 0.19
N ALA A 44 -5.95 2.94 -0.34
CA ALA A 44 -6.31 1.77 0.43
C ALA A 44 -5.42 0.58 0.08
N ALA A 45 -5.12 -0.27 1.04
CA ALA A 45 -4.42 -1.52 0.84
C ALA A 45 -5.27 -2.71 1.27
N VAL A 46 -5.04 -3.84 0.62
CA VAL A 46 -5.57 -5.15 1.01
C VAL A 46 -4.39 -6.05 1.36
N ALA A 47 -4.33 -6.50 2.61
CA ALA A 47 -3.25 -7.36 3.10
C ALA A 47 -3.11 -8.64 2.28
N GLY A 48 -1.89 -9.16 2.11
CA GLY A 48 -1.59 -10.27 1.20
C GLY A 48 -2.46 -11.51 1.39
N LYS A 49 -2.76 -11.88 2.64
CA LYS A 49 -3.66 -13.01 2.96
C LYS A 49 -5.11 -12.78 2.53
N LEU A 50 -5.51 -11.53 2.32
CA LEU A 50 -6.86 -11.16 1.90
C LEU A 50 -6.97 -10.92 0.38
N ALA A 51 -5.84 -10.95 -0.34
CA ALA A 51 -5.83 -10.85 -1.81
C ALA A 51 -6.57 -12.03 -2.49
N GLU A 52 -6.69 -13.17 -1.80
CA GLU A 52 -7.48 -14.34 -2.25
C GLU A 52 -8.99 -14.19 -2.00
N SER A 53 -9.39 -13.27 -1.12
CA SER A 53 -10.77 -13.10 -0.70
C SER A 53 -11.60 -12.39 -1.78
N ASP A 54 -12.61 -13.08 -2.30
CA ASP A 54 -13.56 -12.49 -3.26
C ASP A 54 -14.25 -11.25 -2.69
N ALA A 55 -14.61 -11.26 -1.41
CA ALA A 55 -15.25 -10.11 -0.76
C ALA A 55 -14.34 -8.85 -0.75
N HIS A 56 -13.01 -9.00 -0.63
CA HIS A 56 -12.07 -7.87 -0.72
C HIS A 56 -11.82 -7.43 -2.17
N ARG A 57 -11.84 -8.36 -3.12
CA ARG A 57 -11.77 -8.05 -4.55
C ARG A 57 -13.04 -7.30 -5.03
N GLU A 58 -14.20 -7.71 -4.53
CA GLU A 58 -15.48 -7.03 -4.74
C GLU A 58 -15.49 -5.62 -4.13
N LEU A 59 -15.04 -5.51 -2.87
CA LEU A 59 -14.86 -4.22 -2.21
C LEU A 59 -13.97 -3.29 -3.05
N ALA A 60 -12.80 -3.76 -3.46
CA ALA A 60 -11.84 -2.99 -4.25
C ALA A 60 -12.44 -2.48 -5.56
N SER A 61 -13.27 -3.33 -6.24
CA SER A 61 -13.93 -2.95 -7.49
C SER A 61 -14.95 -1.82 -7.35
N GLY A 62 -15.46 -1.58 -6.13
CA GLY A 62 -16.45 -0.55 -5.83
C GLY A 62 -15.88 0.71 -5.18
N LEU A 63 -14.60 0.73 -4.84
CA LEU A 63 -13.97 1.90 -4.25
C LEU A 63 -13.56 2.92 -5.32
N SER A 64 -13.68 4.20 -5.00
CA SER A 64 -13.22 5.31 -5.84
C SER A 64 -11.77 5.72 -5.54
N THR A 65 -11.17 5.16 -4.50
CA THR A 65 -9.76 5.35 -4.14
C THR A 65 -8.88 4.29 -4.79
N PRO A 66 -7.62 4.59 -5.14
CA PRO A 66 -6.65 3.58 -5.55
C PRO A 66 -6.51 2.48 -4.50
N VAL A 67 -6.46 1.21 -4.95
CA VAL A 67 -6.35 0.05 -4.06
C VAL A 67 -5.12 -0.77 -4.43
N GLY A 68 -4.21 -0.93 -3.45
CA GLY A 68 -3.03 -1.78 -3.55
C GLY A 68 -3.29 -3.17 -2.95
N PHE A 69 -3.05 -4.23 -3.72
CA PHE A 69 -3.06 -5.60 -3.21
C PHE A 69 -1.64 -6.01 -2.84
N HIS A 70 -1.39 -6.28 -1.54
CA HIS A 70 -0.11 -6.80 -1.09
C HIS A 70 0.11 -8.23 -1.57
N CYS A 71 1.34 -8.52 -1.99
CA CYS A 71 1.75 -9.86 -2.37
C CYS A 71 1.80 -10.76 -1.13
N PRO A 72 1.04 -11.86 -1.09
CA PRO A 72 1.19 -12.84 -0.02
C PRO A 72 2.55 -13.53 -0.09
N ASP A 73 3.09 -13.88 1.08
CA ASP A 73 4.35 -14.63 1.21
C ASP A 73 4.11 -16.13 0.94
N THR A 74 3.84 -16.45 -0.31
CA THR A 74 3.60 -17.80 -0.80
C THR A 74 4.25 -18.00 -2.17
N ASP A 75 4.51 -19.25 -2.56
CA ASP A 75 5.10 -19.58 -3.86
C ASP A 75 4.29 -19.05 -5.06
N HIS A 76 2.98 -18.87 -4.88
CA HIS A 76 2.06 -18.37 -5.91
C HIS A 76 1.65 -16.90 -5.69
N GLY A 77 2.27 -16.20 -4.72
CA GLY A 77 1.86 -14.85 -4.30
C GLY A 77 1.75 -13.84 -5.44
N PHE A 78 2.67 -13.86 -6.37
CA PHE A 78 2.64 -12.96 -7.53
C PHE A 78 1.43 -13.21 -8.45
N ALA A 79 1.12 -14.48 -8.72
CA ALA A 79 -0.03 -14.83 -9.55
C ALA A 79 -1.34 -14.44 -8.88
N LEU A 80 -1.43 -14.62 -7.56
CA LEU A 80 -2.59 -14.23 -6.75
C LEU A 80 -2.81 -12.72 -6.76
N VAL A 81 -1.74 -11.92 -6.64
CA VAL A 81 -1.85 -10.46 -6.72
C VAL A 81 -2.30 -10.00 -8.09
N ASP A 82 -1.77 -10.56 -9.17
CA ASP A 82 -2.19 -10.20 -10.52
C ASP A 82 -3.67 -10.55 -10.75
N GLU A 83 -4.11 -11.67 -10.21
CA GLU A 83 -5.53 -12.07 -10.25
C GLU A 83 -6.40 -11.11 -9.43
N ALA A 84 -5.95 -10.71 -8.22
CA ALA A 84 -6.67 -9.78 -7.37
C ALA A 84 -6.79 -8.39 -8.03
N VAL A 85 -5.71 -7.87 -8.62
CA VAL A 85 -5.73 -6.61 -9.37
C VAL A 85 -6.71 -6.69 -10.54
N ARG A 86 -6.64 -7.75 -11.35
CA ARG A 86 -7.57 -7.95 -12.47
C ARG A 86 -9.02 -8.05 -12.00
N ALA A 87 -9.28 -8.76 -10.89
CA ALA A 87 -10.61 -8.89 -10.33
C ALA A 87 -11.13 -7.55 -9.79
N GLY A 88 -10.29 -6.73 -9.18
CA GLY A 88 -10.64 -5.38 -8.70
C GLY A 88 -10.90 -4.39 -9.82
N THR A 89 -10.28 -4.57 -10.99
CA THR A 89 -10.49 -3.68 -12.16
C THR A 89 -11.72 -4.02 -12.99
N THR A 90 -12.38 -5.13 -12.73
CA THR A 90 -13.57 -5.58 -13.49
C THR A 90 -14.88 -5.26 -12.78
N GLU A 91 -15.93 -5.10 -13.57
CA GLU A 91 -17.30 -4.97 -13.06
C GLU A 91 -17.69 -6.19 -12.24
N ARG A 92 -18.40 -5.96 -11.13
CA ARG A 92 -18.86 -6.98 -10.20
C ARG A 92 -20.31 -6.74 -9.78
N ALA A 93 -21.02 -7.85 -9.48
CA ALA A 93 -22.32 -7.82 -8.85
C ALA A 93 -22.31 -8.80 -7.67
N PHE A 94 -22.53 -8.31 -6.46
CA PHE A 94 -22.43 -9.11 -5.24
C PHE A 94 -23.41 -8.67 -4.17
N LEU A 95 -23.68 -9.57 -3.24
CA LEU A 95 -24.54 -9.29 -2.08
C LEU A 95 -23.76 -8.49 -1.05
N SER A 96 -24.31 -7.37 -0.62
CA SER A 96 -23.74 -6.55 0.43
C SER A 96 -24.80 -5.99 1.38
N VAL A 97 -24.36 -5.38 2.47
CA VAL A 97 -25.23 -4.78 3.47
C VAL A 97 -24.91 -3.28 3.58
N SER A 98 -25.92 -2.45 3.46
CA SER A 98 -25.81 -0.99 3.59
C SER A 98 -25.53 -0.57 5.05
N LYS A 99 -25.14 0.70 5.25
CA LYS A 99 -25.00 1.31 6.59
C LYS A 99 -26.29 1.23 7.43
N GLN A 100 -27.43 1.12 6.79
CA GLN A 100 -28.76 0.98 7.43
C GLN A 100 -29.11 -0.48 7.76
N GLY A 101 -28.20 -1.43 7.48
CA GLY A 101 -28.44 -2.85 7.73
C GLY A 101 -29.33 -3.54 6.68
N VAL A 102 -29.55 -2.92 5.53
CA VAL A 102 -30.38 -3.49 4.44
C VAL A 102 -29.48 -4.27 3.50
N ALA A 103 -29.81 -5.53 3.29
CA ALA A 103 -29.16 -6.39 2.30
C ALA A 103 -29.62 -6.04 0.88
N GLY A 104 -28.71 -6.06 -0.08
CA GLY A 104 -29.00 -5.78 -1.48
C GLY A 104 -27.85 -6.21 -2.38
N ILE A 105 -28.13 -6.27 -3.68
CA ILE A 105 -27.10 -6.50 -4.70
C ILE A 105 -26.46 -5.17 -5.03
N VAL A 106 -25.14 -5.10 -4.84
CA VAL A 106 -24.32 -3.97 -5.25
C VAL A 106 -23.68 -4.29 -6.60
N MET A 107 -23.80 -3.36 -7.53
CA MET A 107 -23.09 -3.42 -8.80
C MET A 107 -21.96 -2.40 -8.81
N THR A 108 -20.79 -2.79 -9.26
CA THR A 108 -19.61 -1.95 -9.37
C THR A 108 -19.15 -1.86 -10.82
N CYS A 109 -18.46 -0.76 -11.16
CA CYS A 109 -17.91 -0.56 -12.51
C CYS A 109 -16.47 -1.06 -12.66
N GLY A 110 -15.89 -1.62 -11.60
CA GLY A 110 -14.46 -1.88 -11.51
C GLY A 110 -13.67 -0.63 -11.13
N ASN A 111 -12.52 -0.85 -10.52
CA ASN A 111 -11.61 0.22 -10.08
C ASN A 111 -10.31 0.16 -10.90
N GLY A 112 -10.19 1.03 -11.90
CA GLY A 112 -9.04 1.09 -12.80
C GLY A 112 -7.72 1.44 -12.11
N ASP A 113 -7.76 1.94 -10.86
CA ASP A 113 -6.59 2.29 -10.05
C ASP A 113 -6.15 1.17 -9.10
N CYS A 114 -6.68 -0.05 -9.27
CA CYS A 114 -6.14 -1.23 -8.59
C CYS A 114 -4.73 -1.55 -9.09
N HIS A 115 -3.84 -1.88 -8.16
CA HIS A 115 -2.43 -2.14 -8.46
C HIS A 115 -1.81 -3.14 -7.50
N SER A 116 -0.61 -3.64 -7.83
CA SER A 116 0.13 -4.56 -6.98
C SER A 116 1.04 -3.81 -5.99
N VAL A 117 1.19 -4.36 -4.78
CA VAL A 117 2.18 -3.96 -3.79
C VAL A 117 3.09 -5.15 -3.57
N LEU A 118 4.33 -5.05 -4.05
CA LEU A 118 5.29 -6.16 -4.06
C LEU A 118 6.44 -5.89 -3.09
N PRO A 119 6.94 -6.91 -2.37
CA PRO A 119 8.11 -6.75 -1.52
C PRO A 119 9.35 -6.37 -2.33
N SER A 120 10.16 -5.45 -1.82
CA SER A 120 11.37 -4.93 -2.48
C SER A 120 12.41 -6.01 -2.79
N CYS A 121 12.45 -7.08 -2.00
CA CYS A 121 13.37 -8.22 -2.21
C CYS A 121 13.05 -9.07 -3.46
N SER A 122 11.97 -8.76 -4.16
CA SER A 122 11.52 -9.50 -5.36
C SER A 122 12.25 -9.13 -6.66
N GLU A 123 13.47 -8.61 -6.57
CA GLU A 123 14.29 -8.14 -7.73
C GLU A 123 14.29 -9.10 -8.92
N ARG A 124 14.45 -10.40 -8.65
CA ARG A 124 14.47 -11.43 -9.70
C ARG A 124 13.13 -11.56 -10.44
N HIS A 125 12.04 -11.35 -9.71
CA HIS A 125 10.70 -11.43 -10.29
C HIS A 125 10.34 -10.15 -11.05
N LEU A 126 10.80 -8.99 -10.56
CA LEU A 126 10.59 -7.70 -11.23
C LEU A 126 11.35 -7.58 -12.55
N SER A 127 12.53 -8.23 -12.67
CA SER A 127 13.32 -8.24 -13.89
C SER A 127 12.89 -9.28 -14.92
N SER A 128 12.25 -10.37 -14.49
CA SER A 128 11.81 -11.46 -15.37
C SER A 128 10.38 -11.33 -15.87
N ARG A 129 9.60 -10.42 -15.29
CA ARG A 129 8.17 -10.27 -15.54
C ARG A 129 7.89 -8.99 -16.33
N ALA A 130 7.39 -9.16 -17.54
CA ALA A 130 6.71 -8.07 -18.25
C ALA A 130 5.38 -7.76 -17.54
N GLN A 131 5.45 -7.12 -16.39
CA GLN A 131 4.25 -6.71 -15.67
C GLN A 131 3.62 -5.52 -16.40
N THR A 132 2.40 -5.70 -16.80
CA THR A 132 1.58 -4.65 -17.41
C THR A 132 0.87 -3.79 -16.34
N ALA A 133 0.73 -4.30 -15.10
CA ALA A 133 0.04 -3.61 -14.02
C ALA A 133 0.98 -2.62 -13.28
N PRO A 134 0.48 -1.43 -12.93
CA PRO A 134 1.21 -0.50 -12.07
C PRO A 134 1.59 -1.16 -10.74
N THR A 135 2.79 -0.85 -10.23
CA THR A 135 3.34 -1.52 -9.05
C THR A 135 3.89 -0.52 -8.04
N ILE A 136 3.60 -0.74 -6.77
CA ILE A 136 4.27 -0.12 -5.62
C ILE A 136 5.26 -1.14 -5.04
N LEU A 137 6.44 -0.71 -4.63
CA LEU A 137 7.41 -1.53 -3.91
C LEU A 137 7.34 -1.28 -2.42
N ASP A 138 7.13 -2.35 -1.65
CA ASP A 138 7.15 -2.31 -0.20
C ASP A 138 8.57 -2.56 0.31
N CYS A 139 9.15 -1.55 0.95
CA CYS A 139 10.50 -1.57 1.53
C CYS A 139 10.49 -2.02 2.99
N GLY A 140 9.48 -2.75 3.43
CA GLY A 140 9.41 -3.38 4.75
C GLY A 140 10.41 -4.53 4.92
N GLY A 141 10.33 -5.17 6.09
CA GLY A 141 11.15 -6.33 6.43
C GLY A 141 12.19 -6.06 7.52
N PRO A 142 13.16 -6.96 7.71
CA PRO A 142 14.12 -6.88 8.82
C PRO A 142 15.14 -5.72 8.69
N LEU A 143 15.38 -5.24 7.47
CA LEU A 143 16.36 -4.19 7.16
C LEU A 143 15.75 -3.12 6.25
N PRO A 144 14.70 -2.40 6.70
CA PRO A 144 13.92 -1.51 5.84
C PRO A 144 14.75 -0.39 5.20
N LEU A 145 15.72 0.17 5.92
CA LEU A 145 16.61 1.21 5.38
C LEU A 145 17.41 0.73 4.17
N ARG A 146 17.99 -0.48 4.28
CA ARG A 146 18.81 -1.06 3.21
C ARG A 146 17.98 -1.41 1.98
N GLU A 147 16.78 -1.94 2.20
CA GLU A 147 15.86 -2.27 1.11
C GLU A 147 15.41 -1.00 0.36
N ALA A 148 15.06 0.06 1.09
CA ALA A 148 14.70 1.34 0.49
C ALA A 148 15.84 1.97 -0.32
N GLN A 149 17.08 1.91 0.16
CA GLN A 149 18.26 2.39 -0.56
C GLN A 149 18.47 1.65 -1.89
N LYS A 150 18.36 0.32 -1.90
CA LYS A 150 18.44 -0.49 -3.13
C LYS A 150 17.36 -0.11 -4.14
N VAL A 151 16.11 0.06 -3.66
CA VAL A 151 15.00 0.46 -4.53
C VAL A 151 15.25 1.82 -5.16
N ALA A 152 15.78 2.79 -4.40
CA ALA A 152 16.14 4.10 -4.93
C ALA A 152 17.22 4.00 -6.04
N GLU A 153 18.25 3.17 -5.84
CA GLU A 153 19.27 2.90 -6.86
C GLU A 153 18.66 2.31 -8.15
N TRP A 154 17.74 1.36 -8.03
CA TRP A 154 17.07 0.76 -9.20
C TRP A 154 16.25 1.77 -9.98
N ILE A 155 15.49 2.60 -9.27
CA ILE A 155 14.71 3.68 -9.89
C ILE A 155 15.63 4.63 -10.65
N GLY A 156 16.74 5.04 -10.05
CA GLY A 156 17.72 5.94 -10.67
C GLY A 156 18.41 5.35 -11.88
N GLN A 157 18.69 4.05 -11.87
CA GLN A 157 19.38 3.35 -12.97
C GLN A 157 18.44 2.94 -14.11
N SER A 158 17.15 3.14 -13.99
CA SER A 158 16.11 2.68 -14.95
C SER A 158 16.21 1.18 -15.27
N LYS A 159 16.64 0.38 -14.30
CA LYS A 159 16.77 -1.07 -14.44
C LYS A 159 15.46 -1.82 -14.23
N CYS A 160 14.47 -1.15 -13.69
CA CYS A 160 13.18 -1.76 -13.44
C CYS A 160 12.35 -1.81 -14.73
N LEU A 161 12.04 -3.01 -15.21
CA LEU A 161 11.18 -3.24 -16.39
C LEU A 161 9.69 -3.03 -16.03
N THR A 162 9.35 -3.17 -14.76
CA THR A 162 8.00 -2.99 -14.25
C THR A 162 7.73 -1.50 -14.00
N PRO A 163 6.54 -0.97 -14.31
CA PRO A 163 6.20 0.42 -14.06
C PRO A 163 6.01 0.67 -12.56
N VAL A 164 7.13 0.82 -11.83
CA VAL A 164 7.11 1.23 -10.43
C VAL A 164 6.75 2.70 -10.34
N PHE A 165 5.62 3.00 -9.72
CA PHE A 165 5.11 4.36 -9.57
C PHE A 165 5.15 4.87 -8.13
N GLY A 166 5.41 3.98 -7.13
CA GLY A 166 5.47 4.35 -5.73
C GLY A 166 6.28 3.36 -4.89
N VAL A 167 6.52 3.76 -3.65
CA VAL A 167 7.18 2.95 -2.62
C VAL A 167 6.43 3.08 -1.30
N VAL A 168 6.46 2.01 -0.50
CA VAL A 168 6.01 2.02 0.90
C VAL A 168 7.24 1.97 1.78
N LEU A 169 7.35 2.90 2.72
CA LEU A 169 8.40 2.95 3.75
C LEU A 169 7.79 2.67 5.11
N HIS A 170 8.33 1.71 5.82
CA HIS A 170 7.96 1.42 7.20
C HIS A 170 8.72 2.37 8.13
N SER A 171 8.09 3.48 8.47
CA SER A 171 8.66 4.59 9.24
C SER A 171 7.87 4.84 10.52
N PHE A 172 8.61 5.21 11.58
CA PHE A 172 8.01 5.67 12.83
C PHE A 172 8.91 6.74 13.48
N LEU A 173 8.62 7.14 14.74
CA LEU A 173 9.43 8.18 15.40
C LEU A 173 10.83 7.66 15.74
N LEU A 174 10.93 6.41 16.22
CA LEU A 174 12.18 5.73 16.56
C LEU A 174 12.35 4.47 15.72
N SER A 175 13.59 4.15 15.39
CA SER A 175 13.91 2.94 14.63
C SER A 175 13.75 1.66 15.44
N GLY A 176 13.51 0.54 14.74
CA GLY A 176 13.37 -0.79 15.32
C GLY A 176 11.94 -1.22 15.59
N LYS A 177 11.80 -2.24 16.42
CA LYS A 177 10.51 -2.73 16.93
C LYS A 177 10.62 -3.26 18.35
N GLN A 178 9.53 -3.24 19.08
CA GLN A 178 9.43 -3.77 20.43
C GLN A 178 8.28 -4.79 20.54
N LYS A 179 8.40 -5.73 21.48
CA LYS A 179 7.29 -6.62 21.83
C LYS A 179 6.42 -5.96 22.89
N LEU A 180 5.11 -5.99 22.68
CA LEU A 180 4.16 -5.59 23.71
C LEU A 180 4.00 -6.74 24.69
N SER A 181 4.52 -6.58 25.91
CA SER A 181 4.41 -7.56 26.99
C SER A 181 3.75 -6.90 28.20
N PRO A 182 2.74 -7.54 28.82
CA PRO A 182 2.14 -7.01 30.04
C PRO A 182 3.21 -6.81 31.13
N GLY A 183 3.16 -5.66 31.81
CA GLY A 183 4.11 -5.34 32.89
C GLY A 183 5.48 -4.81 32.48
N HIS A 184 5.76 -4.69 31.18
CA HIS A 184 6.98 -4.06 30.70
C HIS A 184 6.72 -2.59 30.30
N GLN A 185 7.69 -1.74 30.56
CA GLN A 185 7.65 -0.36 30.10
C GLN A 185 7.96 -0.33 28.59
N HIS A 186 7.04 0.26 27.81
CA HIS A 186 7.21 0.41 26.37
C HIS A 186 7.88 1.73 26.04
N VAL A 187 8.72 1.71 25.00
CA VAL A 187 9.37 2.92 24.49
C VAL A 187 8.37 3.66 23.59
N TYR A 188 8.06 4.91 24.00
CA TYR A 188 7.22 5.76 23.18
C TYR A 188 7.87 6.05 21.82
N GLY A 189 7.08 5.95 20.75
CA GLY A 189 7.59 6.21 19.38
C GLY A 189 8.32 5.04 18.73
N MET A 190 8.41 3.88 19.36
CA MET A 190 8.93 2.64 18.76
C MET A 190 7.79 1.73 18.32
N SER A 191 7.87 1.17 17.11
CA SER A 191 6.85 0.29 16.54
C SER A 191 6.66 -0.99 17.38
N ALA A 192 5.41 -1.40 17.55
CA ALA A 192 5.04 -2.68 18.17
C ALA A 192 4.74 -3.79 17.14
N GLY A 193 4.56 -3.43 15.89
CA GLY A 193 4.26 -4.35 14.80
C GLY A 193 5.52 -4.78 14.05
N GLU A 194 5.91 -4.03 13.06
CA GLU A 194 7.04 -4.31 12.21
C GLU A 194 8.24 -3.41 12.51
N ALA A 195 9.43 -3.82 12.04
CA ALA A 195 10.61 -2.98 12.17
C ALA A 195 10.46 -1.73 11.29
N CYS A 196 10.65 -0.56 11.91
CA CYS A 196 10.57 0.73 11.24
C CYS A 196 11.93 1.43 11.23
N ILE A 197 12.12 2.33 10.29
CA ILE A 197 13.17 3.35 10.33
C ILE A 197 12.69 4.53 11.16
N ASP A 198 13.62 5.32 11.70
CA ASP A 198 13.29 6.57 12.38
C ASP A 198 12.95 7.70 11.40
N TRP A 199 12.48 8.81 11.94
CA TRP A 199 12.08 9.97 11.14
C TRP A 199 13.25 10.60 10.36
N SER A 200 14.43 10.70 10.96
CA SER A 200 15.61 11.26 10.29
C SER A 200 16.00 10.43 9.06
N SER A 201 16.07 9.11 9.21
CA SER A 201 16.34 8.18 8.11
C SER A 201 15.27 8.24 7.04
N THR A 202 14.01 8.47 7.42
CA THR A 202 12.90 8.63 6.48
C THR A 202 13.09 9.89 5.62
N GLU A 203 13.46 11.01 6.21
CA GLU A 203 13.71 12.27 5.49
C GLU A 203 14.88 12.11 4.50
N GLU A 204 15.96 11.47 4.92
CA GLU A 204 17.11 11.16 4.05
C GLU A 204 16.67 10.28 2.84
N LEU A 205 15.87 9.24 3.08
CA LEU A 205 15.37 8.39 2.02
C LEU A 205 14.44 9.12 1.05
N LEU A 206 13.57 9.98 1.54
CA LEU A 206 12.71 10.79 0.66
C LEU A 206 13.54 11.67 -0.28
N ASN A 207 14.63 12.26 0.21
CA ASN A 207 15.55 13.01 -0.62
C ASN A 207 16.28 12.13 -1.64
N LEU A 208 16.70 10.93 -1.24
CA LEU A 208 17.32 9.94 -2.12
C LEU A 208 16.39 9.52 -3.24
N PHE A 209 15.12 9.19 -2.92
CA PHE A 209 14.11 8.85 -3.93
C PHE A 209 13.81 10.01 -4.88
N ALA A 210 13.73 11.24 -4.34
CA ALA A 210 13.53 12.43 -5.17
C ALA A 210 14.68 12.61 -6.18
N GLN A 211 15.92 12.39 -5.75
CA GLN A 211 17.08 12.40 -6.64
C GLN A 211 17.01 11.31 -7.69
N ALA A 212 16.74 10.05 -7.29
CA ALA A 212 16.62 8.92 -8.20
C ALA A 212 15.56 9.14 -9.31
N VAL A 213 14.43 9.73 -8.96
CA VAL A 213 13.36 10.08 -9.92
C VAL A 213 13.84 11.18 -10.89
N ARG A 214 14.55 12.20 -10.41
CA ARG A 214 15.12 13.25 -11.28
C ARG A 214 16.12 12.66 -12.27
N GLU A 215 17.00 11.79 -11.82
CA GLU A 215 17.98 11.08 -12.68
C GLU A 215 17.29 10.24 -13.74
N ARG A 216 16.30 9.44 -13.36
CA ARG A 216 15.49 8.65 -14.30
C ARG A 216 14.85 9.52 -15.37
N ARG A 217 14.22 10.63 -14.99
CA ARG A 217 13.59 11.59 -15.92
C ARG A 217 14.60 12.22 -16.87
N SER A 218 15.78 12.61 -16.38
CA SER A 218 16.83 13.21 -17.21
C SER A 218 17.38 12.23 -18.26
N ARG A 219 17.50 10.94 -17.94
CA ARG A 219 17.91 9.89 -18.88
C ARG A 219 16.86 9.63 -19.95
N GLY A 220 15.58 9.59 -19.57
CA GLY A 220 14.47 9.43 -20.52
C GLY A 220 14.40 10.56 -21.54
N SER A 221 14.59 11.80 -21.09
CA SER A 221 14.61 12.97 -21.97
C SER A 221 15.81 12.98 -22.94
N LYS A 222 16.95 12.41 -22.56
CA LYS A 222 18.13 12.28 -23.45
C LYS A 222 17.93 11.22 -24.53
N ARG A 223 17.26 10.11 -24.21
CA ARG A 223 16.91 9.07 -25.20
C ARG A 223 15.92 9.59 -26.24
N ALA A 224 14.86 10.26 -25.81
CA ALA A 224 13.85 10.83 -26.72
C ALA A 224 14.37 11.96 -27.63
N ARG A 225 15.58 12.46 -27.42
CA ARG A 225 16.23 13.48 -28.30
C ARG A 225 17.29 12.87 -29.24
N ALA A 226 17.61 11.59 -29.07
CA ALA A 226 18.60 10.87 -29.87
C ALA A 226 17.95 9.97 -30.95
N ASP A 227 16.64 9.73 -30.83
CA ASP A 227 15.75 9.10 -31.83
C ASP A 227 15.04 10.18 -32.64
#